data_29788d7988344aaf5b85fae627a0b071
#
_entry.id   29788d7988344aaf5b85fae627a0b071
#
_cell.length_a   1.000
_cell.length_b   1.000
_cell.length_c   1.000
_cell.angle_alpha   90.00
_cell.angle_beta   90.00
_cell.angle_gamma   90.00
#
_symmetry.space_group_name_H-M   'P 1'
#
loop_
_entity.id
_entity.type
_entity.pdbx_description
1 polymer ?
#
loop_
_entity_poly.entity_id
_entity_poly.type
_entity_poly.pdbx_seq_one_letter_code
_entity_poly.pdbx_strand_id
1 'polypeptide(L)'
;MEQIQAEIVALHSQIQALQQERAALTINNVKSGEHHSPRAIVEAYRRHARENPQLSAELQGIDNAIAALEFQLNYKQAELARWKIESRRISQEQELEEAKRIAQLHAERINQLAADLAAEIRLLKACADHLSPIYWQVYYKPFITGFKTISVPYVRSDGEVWTIVNRIV
;
A
#
# COMPACT_ATOMS: atom_id res chain seq x y z
N MET A 1 -13.00 -7.43 6.30
CA MET A 1 -13.08 -7.11 4.85
C MET A 1 -14.18 -7.91 4.16
N GLU A 2 -14.25 -9.21 4.35
CA GLU A 2 -15.28 -10.09 3.77
C GLU A 2 -16.72 -9.69 4.15
N GLN A 3 -16.94 -9.29 5.40
CA GLN A 3 -18.24 -8.83 5.84
C GLN A 3 -18.72 -7.58 5.09
N ILE A 4 -17.85 -6.58 4.91
CA ILE A 4 -18.20 -5.35 4.16
C ILE A 4 -18.48 -5.68 2.68
N GLN A 5 -17.73 -6.61 2.09
CA GLN A 5 -18.00 -7.07 0.72
C GLN A 5 -19.33 -7.80 0.62
N ALA A 6 -19.68 -8.64 1.59
CA ALA A 6 -20.97 -9.33 1.65
C ALA A 6 -22.13 -8.32 1.78
N GLU A 7 -21.99 -7.30 2.62
CA GLU A 7 -22.99 -6.23 2.76
C GLU A 7 -23.17 -5.44 1.45
N ILE A 8 -22.07 -5.12 0.74
CA ILE A 8 -22.12 -4.47 -0.57
C ILE A 8 -22.89 -5.32 -1.59
N VAL A 9 -22.63 -6.61 -1.65
CA VAL A 9 -23.34 -7.55 -2.55
C VAL A 9 -24.84 -7.61 -2.19
N ALA A 10 -25.17 -7.68 -0.91
CA ALA A 10 -26.56 -7.69 -0.46
C ALA A 10 -27.29 -6.40 -0.82
N LEU A 11 -26.67 -5.23 -0.65
CA LEU A 11 -27.24 -3.94 -1.03
C LEU A 11 -27.46 -3.85 -2.54
N HIS A 12 -26.52 -4.30 -3.37
CA HIS A 12 -26.71 -4.35 -4.82
C HIS A 12 -27.89 -5.24 -5.22
N SER A 13 -28.02 -6.42 -4.60
CA SER A 13 -29.13 -7.33 -4.87
C SER A 13 -30.49 -6.71 -4.51
N GLN A 14 -30.58 -6.01 -3.38
CA GLN A 14 -31.81 -5.33 -2.96
C GLN A 14 -32.19 -4.17 -3.88
N ILE A 15 -31.19 -3.34 -4.27
CA ILE A 15 -31.42 -2.25 -5.24
C ILE A 15 -31.93 -2.82 -6.56
N GLN A 16 -31.34 -3.88 -7.07
CA GLN A 16 -31.75 -4.51 -8.31
C GLN A 16 -33.17 -5.08 -8.21
N ALA A 17 -33.54 -5.69 -7.11
CA ALA A 17 -34.88 -6.20 -6.87
C ALA A 17 -35.93 -5.07 -6.88
N LEU A 18 -35.66 -3.97 -6.18
CA LEU A 18 -36.55 -2.79 -6.17
C LEU A 18 -36.67 -2.11 -7.54
N GLN A 19 -35.58 -2.07 -8.31
CA GLN A 19 -35.62 -1.55 -9.69
C GLN A 19 -36.49 -2.41 -10.61
N GLN A 20 -36.44 -3.74 -10.45
CA GLN A 20 -37.29 -4.67 -11.19
C GLN A 20 -38.77 -4.50 -10.79
N GLU A 21 -39.05 -4.39 -9.48
CA GLU A 21 -40.39 -4.14 -8.96
C GLU A 21 -40.97 -2.83 -9.50
N ARG A 22 -40.19 -1.75 -9.46
CA ARG A 22 -40.54 -0.44 -10.03
C ARG A 22 -40.87 -0.54 -11.52
N ALA A 23 -40.05 -1.27 -12.28
CA ALA A 23 -40.26 -1.47 -13.71
C ALA A 23 -41.56 -2.26 -13.97
N ALA A 24 -41.85 -3.32 -13.21
CA ALA A 24 -43.04 -4.13 -13.32
C ALA A 24 -44.33 -3.30 -13.05
N LEU A 25 -44.32 -2.49 -11.99
CA LEU A 25 -45.43 -1.58 -11.67
C LEU A 25 -45.66 -0.56 -12.77
N THR A 26 -44.60 -0.03 -13.37
CA THR A 26 -44.70 0.94 -14.47
C THR A 26 -45.26 0.31 -15.75
N ILE A 27 -44.79 -0.89 -16.13
CA ILE A 27 -45.19 -1.59 -17.34
C ILE A 27 -46.66 -2.03 -17.26
N ASN A 28 -47.10 -2.57 -16.12
CA ASN A 28 -48.45 -3.09 -15.95
C ASN A 28 -49.52 -1.98 -15.95
N ASN A 29 -49.14 -0.75 -15.65
CA ASN A 29 -50.06 0.35 -15.50
C ASN A 29 -50.08 1.32 -16.68
N VAL A 30 -49.09 1.31 -17.56
CA VAL A 30 -49.09 2.07 -18.81
C VAL A 30 -49.63 1.16 -19.93
N LYS A 31 -50.96 1.07 -20.09
CA LYS A 31 -51.51 0.48 -21.30
C LYS A 31 -51.04 1.29 -22.48
N SER A 32 -50.37 0.63 -23.42
CA SER A 32 -49.84 1.20 -24.66
C SER A 32 -50.96 1.86 -25.46
N GLY A 33 -51.27 3.10 -25.17
CA GLY A 33 -51.95 3.97 -26.10
C GLY A 33 -50.91 4.47 -27.11
N GLU A 34 -51.26 4.55 -28.38
CA GLU A 34 -50.42 5.03 -29.49
C GLU A 34 -49.96 6.50 -29.27
N HIS A 35 -48.98 6.69 -28.39
CA HIS A 35 -48.44 8.03 -28.09
C HIS A 35 -47.11 8.23 -28.80
N HIS A 36 -47.18 8.75 -30.04
CA HIS A 36 -46.02 9.00 -30.89
C HIS A 36 -45.23 10.27 -30.54
N SER A 37 -45.61 11.02 -29.50
CA SER A 37 -44.96 12.28 -29.11
C SER A 37 -44.45 12.23 -27.69
N PRO A 38 -43.18 12.70 -27.40
CA PRO A 38 -42.64 12.77 -26.05
C PRO A 38 -43.52 13.55 -25.06
N ARG A 39 -44.21 14.58 -25.54
CA ARG A 39 -45.13 15.39 -24.74
C ARG A 39 -46.41 14.60 -24.37
N ALA A 40 -46.93 13.81 -25.28
CA ALA A 40 -48.09 12.95 -25.03
C ALA A 40 -47.77 11.85 -24.00
N ILE A 41 -46.56 11.31 -24.04
CA ILE A 41 -46.07 10.36 -23.02
C ILE A 41 -46.05 11.02 -21.64
N VAL A 42 -45.46 12.20 -21.48
CA VAL A 42 -45.40 12.92 -20.21
C VAL A 42 -46.81 13.25 -19.69
N GLU A 43 -47.73 13.66 -20.55
CA GLU A 43 -49.11 13.95 -20.17
C GLU A 43 -49.89 12.69 -19.76
N ALA A 44 -49.67 11.56 -20.43
CA ALA A 44 -50.24 10.27 -20.06
C ALA A 44 -49.77 9.82 -18.66
N TYR A 45 -48.46 9.92 -18.36
CA TYR A 45 -47.95 9.62 -17.02
C TYR A 45 -48.50 10.55 -15.94
N ARG A 46 -48.60 11.86 -16.21
CA ARG A 46 -49.22 12.82 -15.29
C ARG A 46 -50.71 12.55 -15.02
N ARG A 47 -51.46 12.16 -16.05
CA ARG A 47 -52.86 11.78 -15.93
C ARG A 47 -53.00 10.51 -15.09
N HIS A 48 -52.21 9.49 -15.39
CA HIS A 48 -52.19 8.22 -14.68
C HIS A 48 -51.87 8.41 -13.19
N ALA A 49 -50.86 9.24 -12.87
CA ALA A 49 -50.48 9.57 -11.48
C ALA A 49 -51.61 10.29 -10.71
N ARG A 50 -52.45 11.09 -11.40
CA ARG A 50 -53.63 11.73 -10.79
C ARG A 50 -54.82 10.78 -10.61
N GLU A 51 -54.95 9.82 -11.50
CA GLU A 51 -56.03 8.81 -11.48
C GLU A 51 -55.75 7.67 -10.47
N ASN A 52 -54.46 7.41 -10.19
CA ASN A 52 -53.99 6.36 -9.26
C ASN A 52 -53.04 6.90 -8.18
N PRO A 53 -53.54 7.64 -7.21
CA PRO A 53 -52.70 8.23 -6.16
C PRO A 53 -51.98 7.18 -5.31
N GLN A 54 -52.55 5.99 -5.11
CA GLN A 54 -51.93 4.89 -4.38
C GLN A 54 -50.70 4.36 -5.11
N LEU A 55 -50.76 4.12 -6.42
CA LEU A 55 -49.65 3.69 -7.25
C LEU A 55 -48.52 4.74 -7.28
N SER A 56 -48.89 6.01 -7.37
CA SER A 56 -47.92 7.10 -7.33
C SER A 56 -47.17 7.16 -6.00
N ALA A 57 -47.86 6.96 -4.89
CA ALA A 57 -47.27 6.89 -3.57
C ALA A 57 -46.32 5.66 -3.41
N GLU A 58 -46.72 4.51 -3.96
CA GLU A 58 -45.92 3.28 -3.94
C GLU A 58 -44.64 3.43 -4.77
N LEU A 59 -44.72 3.96 -5.99
CA LEU A 59 -43.53 4.25 -6.81
C LEU A 59 -42.59 5.25 -6.14
N GLN A 60 -43.13 6.29 -5.50
CA GLN A 60 -42.31 7.23 -4.74
C GLN A 60 -41.66 6.58 -3.53
N GLY A 61 -42.33 5.65 -2.85
CA GLY A 61 -41.79 4.85 -1.76
C GLY A 61 -40.61 4.00 -2.22
N ILE A 62 -40.75 3.32 -3.38
CA ILE A 62 -39.69 2.53 -3.99
C ILE A 62 -38.49 3.41 -4.38
N ASP A 63 -38.71 4.56 -5.00
CA ASP A 63 -37.64 5.50 -5.38
C ASP A 63 -36.90 6.02 -4.17
N ASN A 64 -37.59 6.33 -3.09
CA ASN A 64 -36.96 6.73 -1.82
C ASN A 64 -36.15 5.59 -1.19
N ALA A 65 -36.64 4.36 -1.25
CA ALA A 65 -35.92 3.19 -0.74
C ALA A 65 -34.66 2.92 -1.56
N ILE A 66 -34.73 3.00 -2.88
CA ILE A 66 -33.54 2.87 -3.76
C ILE A 66 -32.51 3.94 -3.42
N ALA A 67 -32.91 5.20 -3.31
CA ALA A 67 -31.99 6.29 -2.97
C ALA A 67 -31.32 6.09 -1.60
N ALA A 68 -32.05 5.60 -0.60
CA ALA A 68 -31.48 5.28 0.71
C ALA A 68 -30.48 4.12 0.66
N LEU A 69 -30.76 3.07 -0.12
CA LEU A 69 -29.84 1.94 -0.30
C LEU A 69 -28.61 2.33 -1.10
N GLU A 70 -28.75 3.16 -2.13
CA GLU A 70 -27.61 3.70 -2.90
C GLU A 70 -26.69 4.56 -2.02
N PHE A 71 -27.25 5.36 -1.12
CA PHE A 71 -26.47 6.11 -0.14
C PHE A 71 -25.68 5.17 0.78
N GLN A 72 -26.31 4.12 1.30
CA GLN A 72 -25.63 3.11 2.12
C GLN A 72 -24.55 2.36 1.34
N LEU A 73 -24.81 2.02 0.09
CA LEU A 73 -23.86 1.37 -0.80
C LEU A 73 -22.62 2.23 -1.01
N ASN A 74 -22.78 3.50 -1.32
CA ASN A 74 -21.67 4.43 -1.49
C ASN A 74 -20.85 4.58 -0.20
N TYR A 75 -21.51 4.63 0.95
CA TYR A 75 -20.83 4.66 2.24
C TYR A 75 -19.98 3.41 2.48
N LYS A 76 -20.54 2.21 2.22
CA LYS A 76 -19.83 0.94 2.39
C LYS A 76 -18.68 0.76 1.40
N GLN A 77 -18.83 1.24 0.17
CA GLN A 77 -17.75 1.26 -0.82
C GLN A 77 -16.59 2.18 -0.37
N ALA A 78 -16.91 3.36 0.16
CA ALA A 78 -15.90 4.26 0.70
C ALA A 78 -15.20 3.68 1.92
N GLU A 79 -15.93 3.00 2.81
CA GLU A 79 -15.38 2.27 3.96
C GLU A 79 -14.40 1.18 3.51
N LEU A 80 -14.78 0.37 2.52
CA LEU A 80 -13.93 -0.67 1.95
C LEU A 80 -12.66 -0.09 1.31
N ALA A 81 -12.78 1.03 0.60
CA ALA A 81 -11.63 1.71 0.00
C ALA A 81 -10.63 2.19 1.06
N ARG A 82 -11.12 2.79 2.15
CA ARG A 82 -10.27 3.20 3.29
C ARG A 82 -9.56 2.01 3.93
N TRP A 83 -10.27 0.92 4.16
CA TRP A 83 -9.72 -0.31 4.70
C TRP A 83 -8.59 -0.89 3.84
N LYS A 84 -8.77 -0.90 2.51
CA LYS A 84 -7.74 -1.37 1.58
C LYS A 84 -6.47 -0.52 1.62
N ILE A 85 -6.62 0.80 1.69
CA ILE A 85 -5.48 1.73 1.80
C ILE A 85 -4.74 1.50 3.11
N GLU A 86 -5.45 1.44 4.23
CA GLU A 86 -4.86 1.26 5.56
C GLU A 86 -4.18 -0.11 5.71
N SER A 87 -4.81 -1.18 5.24
CA SER A 87 -4.20 -2.51 5.25
C SER A 87 -2.90 -2.56 4.43
N ARG A 88 -2.88 -1.90 3.28
CA ARG A 88 -1.67 -1.81 2.45
C ARG A 88 -0.57 -1.01 3.15
N ARG A 89 -0.93 0.10 3.82
CA ARG A 89 0.02 0.91 4.58
C ARG A 89 0.68 0.11 5.70
N ILE A 90 -0.12 -0.62 6.50
CA ILE A 90 0.37 -1.47 7.59
C ILE A 90 1.32 -2.55 7.05
N SER A 91 0.97 -3.21 5.93
CA SER A 91 1.85 -4.20 5.31
C SER A 91 3.19 -3.61 4.87
N GLN A 92 3.16 -2.42 4.24
CA GLN A 92 4.38 -1.73 3.81
C GLN A 92 5.25 -1.28 5.00
N GLU A 93 4.63 -0.81 6.08
CA GLU A 93 5.35 -0.45 7.31
C GLU A 93 6.04 -1.68 7.93
N GLN A 94 5.36 -2.83 7.97
CA GLN A 94 5.95 -4.08 8.46
C GLN A 94 7.11 -4.57 7.60
N GLU A 95 6.95 -4.54 6.26
CA GLU A 95 8.04 -4.89 5.33
C GLU A 95 9.24 -3.96 5.48
N LEU A 96 9.00 -2.65 5.67
CA LEU A 96 10.06 -1.67 5.88
C LEU A 96 10.84 -1.93 7.17
N GLU A 97 10.15 -2.18 8.28
CA GLU A 97 10.79 -2.46 9.57
C GLU A 97 11.62 -3.76 9.52
N GLU A 98 11.11 -4.80 8.87
CA GLU A 98 11.89 -6.03 8.69
C GLU A 98 13.12 -5.80 7.80
N ALA A 99 12.98 -5.04 6.71
CA ALA A 99 14.12 -4.69 5.85
C ALA A 99 15.18 -3.87 6.60
N LYS A 100 14.76 -2.90 7.43
CA LYS A 100 15.66 -2.13 8.30
C LYS A 100 16.42 -3.05 9.27
N ARG A 101 15.70 -3.99 9.90
CA ARG A 101 16.31 -4.95 10.84
C ARG A 101 17.39 -5.81 10.16
N ILE A 102 17.11 -6.31 8.96
CA ILE A 102 18.07 -7.10 8.18
C ILE A 102 19.29 -6.24 7.78
N ALA A 103 19.04 -5.01 7.32
CA ALA A 103 20.13 -4.09 6.96
C ALA A 103 21.04 -3.78 8.15
N GLN A 104 20.45 -3.59 9.35
CA GLN A 104 21.22 -3.39 10.58
C GLN A 104 22.12 -4.58 10.91
N LEU A 105 21.61 -5.81 10.82
CA LEU A 105 22.42 -7.01 11.05
C LEU A 105 23.61 -7.08 10.09
N HIS A 106 23.41 -6.75 8.81
CA HIS A 106 24.50 -6.72 7.85
C HIS A 106 25.52 -5.61 8.15
N ALA A 107 25.08 -4.43 8.56
CA ALA A 107 25.96 -3.33 8.95
C ALA A 107 26.81 -3.68 10.16
N GLU A 108 26.22 -4.27 11.20
CA GLU A 108 26.93 -4.75 12.37
C GLU A 108 27.97 -5.82 12.01
N ARG A 109 27.60 -6.75 11.12
CA ARG A 109 28.51 -7.79 10.65
C ARG A 109 29.69 -7.21 9.85
N ILE A 110 29.44 -6.23 8.98
CA ILE A 110 30.50 -5.52 8.23
C ILE A 110 31.44 -4.83 9.21
N ASN A 111 30.92 -4.12 10.20
CA ASN A 111 31.72 -3.41 11.18
C ASN A 111 32.56 -4.38 12.02
N GLN A 112 32.05 -5.55 12.39
CA GLN A 112 32.77 -6.57 13.09
C GLN A 112 33.95 -7.12 12.25
N LEU A 113 33.65 -7.51 11.00
CA LEU A 113 34.69 -8.00 10.08
C LEU A 113 35.76 -6.94 9.80
N ALA A 114 35.37 -5.68 9.69
CA ALA A 114 36.29 -4.57 9.52
C ALA A 114 37.17 -4.36 10.77
N ALA A 115 36.62 -4.54 11.97
CA ALA A 115 37.39 -4.46 13.22
C ALA A 115 38.39 -5.60 13.33
N ASP A 116 38.00 -6.83 12.99
CA ASP A 116 38.89 -8.01 12.97
C ASP A 116 40.01 -7.81 11.96
N LEU A 117 39.68 -7.36 10.73
CA LEU A 117 40.67 -7.04 9.71
C LEU A 117 41.65 -5.94 10.15
N ALA A 118 41.14 -4.89 10.80
CA ALA A 118 41.98 -3.82 11.33
C ALA A 118 42.93 -4.32 12.41
N ALA A 119 42.53 -5.27 13.25
CA ALA A 119 43.38 -5.90 14.25
C ALA A 119 44.51 -6.69 13.58
N GLU A 120 44.19 -7.52 12.59
CA GLU A 120 45.21 -8.29 11.84
C GLU A 120 46.20 -7.40 11.09
N ILE A 121 45.75 -6.31 10.49
CA ILE A 121 46.63 -5.32 9.84
C ILE A 121 47.60 -4.71 10.83
N ARG A 122 47.16 -4.39 12.06
CA ARG A 122 48.05 -3.85 13.11
C ARG A 122 49.11 -4.88 13.54
N LEU A 123 48.68 -6.14 13.69
CA LEU A 123 49.64 -7.23 14.03
C LEU A 123 50.64 -7.44 12.91
N LEU A 124 50.21 -7.45 11.65
CA LEU A 124 51.13 -7.57 10.52
C LEU A 124 52.09 -6.39 10.44
N LYS A 125 51.62 -5.17 10.70
CA LYS A 125 52.45 -3.99 10.77
C LYS A 125 53.52 -4.11 11.88
N ALA A 126 53.13 -4.54 13.08
CA ALA A 126 54.09 -4.75 14.18
C ALA A 126 55.13 -5.80 13.82
N CYS A 127 54.76 -6.89 13.16
CA CYS A 127 55.70 -7.89 12.64
C CYS A 127 56.63 -7.28 11.58
N ALA A 128 56.12 -6.50 10.65
CA ALA A 128 56.91 -5.84 9.62
C ALA A 128 57.92 -4.84 10.21
N ASP A 129 57.50 -4.04 11.20
CA ASP A 129 58.34 -3.08 11.89
C ASP A 129 59.47 -3.80 12.67
N HIS A 130 59.22 -4.97 13.25
CA HIS A 130 60.23 -5.79 13.92
C HIS A 130 61.19 -6.46 12.94
N LEU A 131 60.71 -6.99 11.84
CA LEU A 131 61.51 -7.75 10.87
C LEU A 131 62.26 -6.86 9.87
N SER A 132 61.79 -5.68 9.58
CA SER A 132 62.35 -4.79 8.54
C SER A 132 63.82 -4.42 8.76
N PRO A 133 64.27 -4.08 9.99
CA PRO A 133 65.71 -3.82 10.22
C PRO A 133 66.62 -5.02 9.93
N ILE A 134 66.18 -6.22 10.36
CA ILE A 134 66.91 -7.47 10.14
C ILE A 134 66.97 -7.83 8.67
N TYR A 135 65.84 -7.72 8.01
CA TYR A 135 65.68 -8.01 6.58
C TYR A 135 66.52 -7.02 5.73
N TRP A 136 66.58 -5.75 6.12
CA TRP A 136 67.42 -4.75 5.48
C TRP A 136 68.87 -5.08 5.55
N GLN A 137 69.37 -5.57 6.70
CA GLN A 137 70.75 -5.98 6.87
C GLN A 137 71.19 -7.12 5.95
N VAL A 138 70.23 -8.00 5.62
CA VAL A 138 70.50 -9.19 4.75
C VAL A 138 70.31 -8.88 3.30
N TYR A 139 69.20 -8.17 2.97
CA TYR A 139 68.74 -8.04 1.60
C TYR A 139 68.75 -6.61 1.03
N TYR A 140 69.07 -5.59 1.84
CA TYR A 140 69.09 -4.16 1.47
C TYR A 140 67.81 -3.63 0.89
N LYS A 141 66.64 -4.14 1.36
CA LYS A 141 65.30 -3.71 0.97
C LYS A 141 64.31 -3.89 2.12
N PRO A 142 63.21 -3.15 2.14
CA PRO A 142 62.22 -3.30 3.19
C PRO A 142 61.49 -4.64 3.07
N PHE A 143 61.06 -5.21 4.24
CA PHE A 143 60.30 -6.45 4.32
C PHE A 143 58.89 -6.27 3.75
N ILE A 144 58.15 -5.32 4.26
CA ILE A 144 56.82 -4.94 3.79
C ILE A 144 56.70 -3.42 3.77
N THR A 145 56.02 -2.88 2.75
CA THR A 145 55.77 -1.44 2.61
C THR A 145 54.27 -1.19 2.39
N GLY A 146 53.85 0.07 2.49
CA GLY A 146 52.49 0.47 2.10
C GLY A 146 51.44 0.56 3.20
N PHE A 147 51.80 0.42 4.47
CA PHE A 147 50.89 0.53 5.60
C PHE A 147 50.31 1.95 5.84
N LYS A 148 50.85 2.99 5.22
CA LYS A 148 50.48 4.38 5.53
C LYS A 148 49.05 4.78 5.09
N THR A 149 48.46 4.02 4.20
CA THR A 149 47.18 4.35 3.56
C THR A 149 46.15 3.22 3.64
N ILE A 150 46.34 2.27 4.56
CA ILE A 150 45.40 1.17 4.73
C ILE A 150 44.16 1.70 5.44
N SER A 151 43.01 1.41 4.89
CA SER A 151 41.71 1.74 5.48
C SER A 151 40.77 0.57 5.36
N VAL A 152 39.83 0.47 6.30
CA VAL A 152 38.76 -0.53 6.30
C VAL A 152 37.40 0.16 6.19
N PRO A 153 36.39 -0.47 5.57
CA PRO A 153 35.05 0.08 5.51
C PRO A 153 34.41 0.09 6.90
N TYR A 154 33.62 1.10 7.17
CA TYR A 154 32.81 1.21 8.37
C TYR A 154 31.44 1.75 8.04
N VAL A 155 30.40 1.04 8.48
CA VAL A 155 29.01 1.46 8.32
C VAL A 155 28.61 2.30 9.53
N ARG A 156 28.27 3.56 9.27
CA ARG A 156 27.79 4.51 10.26
C ARG A 156 26.29 4.76 10.04
N SER A 157 25.54 4.78 11.13
CA SER A 157 24.15 5.20 11.13
C SER A 157 24.03 6.54 11.87
N ASP A 158 23.47 7.53 11.19
CA ASP A 158 23.08 8.82 11.76
C ASP A 158 21.54 8.91 11.72
N GLY A 159 20.87 8.32 12.69
CA GLY A 159 19.43 8.17 12.72
C GLY A 159 18.93 7.24 11.61
N GLU A 160 18.20 7.77 10.62
CA GLU A 160 17.68 6.96 9.50
C GLU A 160 18.62 6.85 8.29
N VAL A 161 19.71 7.63 8.29
CA VAL A 161 20.66 7.66 7.18
C VAL A 161 21.87 6.79 7.48
N TRP A 162 22.16 5.87 6.58
CA TRP A 162 23.28 4.93 6.68
C TRP A 162 24.35 5.29 5.64
N THR A 163 25.56 5.44 6.10
CA THR A 163 26.72 5.78 5.25
C THR A 163 27.85 4.79 5.46
N ILE A 164 28.51 4.42 4.36
CA ILE A 164 29.75 3.64 4.38
C ILE A 164 30.91 4.59 4.26
N VAL A 165 31.77 4.62 5.26
CA VAL A 165 32.97 5.47 5.31
C VAL A 165 34.23 4.60 5.43
N ASN A 166 35.39 5.13 5.03
CA ASN A 166 36.66 4.46 5.21
C ASN A 166 37.32 4.94 6.50
N ARG A 167 37.75 4.00 7.33
CA ARG A 167 38.48 4.25 8.57
C ARG A 167 39.93 3.86 8.38
N ILE A 168 40.85 4.79 8.61
CA ILE A 168 42.33 4.51 8.56
C ILE A 168 42.70 3.64 9.76
N VAL A 169 43.52 2.63 9.51
CA VAL A 169 44.02 1.64 10.48
C VAL A 169 45.44 1.95 10.90
#